data_33a4a242aa8cf8aac4f4a48cd331aac4
#
_entry.id   33a4a242aa8cf8aac4f4a48cd331aac4
#
_cell.length_a   1.000
_cell.length_b   1.000
_cell.length_c   1.000
_cell.angle_alpha   90.00
_cell.angle_beta   90.00
_cell.angle_gamma   90.00
#
_symmetry.space_group_name_H-M   'P 1'
#
loop_
_entity.id
_entity.type
_entity.pdbx_description
1 polymer ?
#
loop_
_entity_poly.entity_id
_entity_poly.type
_entity_poly.pdbx_seq_one_letter_code
_entity_poly.pdbx_strand_id
1 'polypeptide(L)'
;MISPLLLGEKAVEDMRNKQPTYTWIKVMETNIMAGGLVGGFGDEYGRTAAAHPIHDALTLRAETHQFLHGVKVAYGVLVQLAMEGKWDEIDRLSTFYNTFNLPRCLADLNLNHLTDNELLIIANRACEPGESIHFLPGEVTPQLVVSAIRNLEKHIY
;
A
#
# COMPACT_ATOMS: atom_id res chain seq x y z
N MET A 1 17.92 11.44 -9.18
CA MET A 1 17.41 11.02 -7.84
C MET A 1 17.55 9.51 -7.75
N ILE A 2 18.26 8.99 -6.77
CA ILE A 2 18.45 7.53 -6.62
C ILE A 2 17.16 6.97 -6.04
N SER A 3 16.54 6.03 -6.77
CA SER A 3 15.28 5.43 -6.34
C SER A 3 15.48 4.53 -5.11
N PRO A 4 14.72 4.71 -4.01
CA PRO A 4 14.72 3.77 -2.89
C PRO A 4 14.43 2.33 -3.31
N LEU A 5 13.69 2.12 -4.41
CA LEU A 5 13.43 0.79 -4.98
C LEU A 5 14.72 0.08 -5.43
N LEU A 6 15.74 0.83 -5.89
CA LEU A 6 17.00 0.26 -6.38
C LEU A 6 18.02 0.04 -5.25
N LEU A 7 17.94 0.81 -4.18
CA LEU A 7 18.92 0.77 -3.08
C LEU A 7 18.35 0.20 -1.78
N GLY A 8 17.07 -0.14 -1.75
CA GLY A 8 16.39 -0.59 -0.54
C GLY A 8 17.01 -1.83 0.07
N GLU A 9 17.32 -2.84 -0.74
CA GLU A 9 17.94 -4.08 -0.29
C GLU A 9 19.28 -3.81 0.44
N LYS A 10 20.16 -3.03 -0.22
CA LYS A 10 21.46 -2.67 0.36
C LYS A 10 21.30 -1.85 1.64
N ALA A 11 20.37 -0.93 1.69
CA ALA A 11 20.12 -0.13 2.88
C ALA A 11 19.62 -0.98 4.06
N VAL A 12 18.74 -1.97 3.79
CA VAL A 12 18.27 -2.92 4.82
C VAL A 12 19.40 -3.84 5.29
N GLU A 13 20.26 -4.31 4.39
CA GLU A 13 21.45 -5.08 4.76
C GLU A 13 22.37 -4.26 5.67
N ASP A 14 22.68 -3.02 5.27
CA ASP A 14 23.51 -2.10 6.04
C ASP A 14 22.93 -1.83 7.44
N MET A 15 21.60 -1.65 7.52
CA MET A 15 20.88 -1.49 8.79
C MET A 15 21.05 -2.72 9.69
N ARG A 16 20.86 -3.93 9.13
CA ARG A 16 21.02 -5.20 9.87
C ARG A 16 22.45 -5.37 10.40
N ASN A 17 23.41 -4.93 9.60
CA ASN A 17 24.84 -4.97 9.95
C ASN A 17 25.27 -3.79 10.84
N LYS A 18 24.34 -2.88 11.19
CA LYS A 18 24.60 -1.66 11.97
C LYS A 18 25.69 -0.76 11.34
N GLN A 19 25.70 -0.70 10.01
CA GLN A 19 26.65 0.09 9.24
C GLN A 19 25.94 1.26 8.55
N PRO A 20 26.14 2.51 8.99
CA PRO A 20 25.54 3.67 8.33
C PRO A 20 26.35 4.04 7.07
N THR A 21 26.21 3.23 6.03
CA THR A 21 26.86 3.48 4.74
C THR A 21 26.22 4.68 4.02
N TYR A 22 26.90 5.17 2.99
CA TYR A 22 26.33 6.21 2.12
C TYR A 22 24.99 5.80 1.53
N THR A 23 24.83 4.54 1.13
CA THR A 23 23.57 4.00 0.60
C THR A 23 22.45 4.07 1.65
N TRP A 24 22.73 3.62 2.88
CA TRP A 24 21.77 3.69 3.98
C TRP A 24 21.35 5.12 4.27
N ILE A 25 22.34 6.04 4.39
CA ILE A 25 22.08 7.47 4.64
C ILE A 25 21.19 8.05 3.53
N LYS A 26 21.48 7.78 2.26
CA LYS A 26 20.69 8.29 1.13
C LYS A 26 19.26 7.78 1.10
N VAL A 27 19.03 6.51 1.42
CA VAL A 27 17.67 5.96 1.52
C VAL A 27 16.92 6.60 2.69
N MET A 28 17.56 6.76 3.86
CA MET A 28 16.96 7.41 5.02
C MET A 28 16.62 8.88 4.74
N GLU A 29 17.56 9.66 4.18
CA GLU A 29 17.32 11.05 3.78
C GLU A 29 16.16 11.14 2.80
N THR A 30 16.12 10.28 1.78
CA THR A 30 15.05 10.29 0.78
C THR A 30 13.70 10.00 1.41
N ASN A 31 13.61 9.00 2.29
CA ASN A 31 12.36 8.67 2.99
C ASN A 31 11.87 9.82 3.87
N ILE A 32 12.76 10.44 4.64
CA ILE A 32 12.42 11.57 5.53
C ILE A 32 12.04 12.79 4.70
N MET A 33 12.86 13.16 3.71
CA MET A 33 12.62 14.35 2.89
C MET A 33 11.41 14.17 1.99
N ALA A 34 11.32 13.07 1.22
CA ALA A 34 10.21 12.85 0.31
C ALA A 34 8.89 12.71 1.07
N GLY A 35 8.86 11.91 2.14
CA GLY A 35 7.68 11.76 2.99
C GLY A 35 7.28 13.07 3.67
N GLY A 36 8.26 13.83 4.18
CA GLY A 36 8.04 15.13 4.80
C GLY A 36 7.54 16.19 3.81
N LEU A 37 8.11 16.25 2.59
CA LEU A 37 7.69 17.19 1.55
C LEU A 37 6.29 16.86 1.04
N VAL A 38 6.01 15.58 0.75
CA VAL A 38 4.68 15.15 0.32
C VAL A 38 3.63 15.47 1.39
N GLY A 39 3.90 15.12 2.66
CA GLY A 39 2.98 15.41 3.75
C GLY A 39 2.87 16.88 4.12
N GLY A 40 3.93 17.68 3.90
CA GLY A 40 3.96 19.10 4.23
C GLY A 40 3.36 20.02 3.16
N PHE A 41 3.66 19.74 1.88
CA PHE A 41 3.17 20.57 0.76
C PHE A 41 1.88 20.04 0.14
N GLY A 42 1.65 18.73 0.21
CA GLY A 42 0.46 18.10 -0.35
C GLY A 42 -0.76 18.18 0.56
N ASP A 43 -0.56 18.59 1.83
CA ASP A 43 -1.59 18.62 2.86
C ASP A 43 -2.42 17.30 2.89
N GLU A 44 -3.74 17.37 2.99
CA GLU A 44 -4.62 16.21 2.95
C GLU A 44 -4.52 15.43 1.62
N TYR A 45 -4.31 16.14 0.50
CA TYR A 45 -4.18 15.52 -0.84
C TYR A 45 -2.86 14.77 -1.03
N GLY A 46 -1.79 15.16 -0.35
CA GLY A 46 -0.49 14.54 -0.47
C GLY A 46 -0.23 13.39 0.49
N ARG A 47 -0.98 13.33 1.59
CA ARG A 47 -0.76 12.35 2.66
C ARG A 47 -1.45 11.03 2.40
N THR A 48 -2.65 11.10 1.86
CA THR A 48 -3.55 9.96 1.74
C THR A 48 -4.29 10.01 0.41
N ALA A 49 -4.58 8.83 -0.12
CA ALA A 49 -5.50 8.63 -1.24
C ALA A 49 -6.33 7.38 -0.88
N ALA A 50 -6.36 6.33 -1.70
CA ALA A 50 -7.10 5.13 -1.34
C ALA A 50 -6.33 4.19 -0.39
N ALA A 51 -5.00 4.22 -0.39
CA ALA A 51 -4.19 3.26 0.37
C ALA A 51 -4.46 3.29 1.89
N HIS A 52 -4.64 4.46 2.49
CA HIS A 52 -4.93 4.59 3.92
C HIS A 52 -6.36 4.19 4.27
N PRO A 53 -7.42 4.69 3.61
CA PRO A 53 -8.79 4.19 3.82
C PRO A 53 -8.91 2.67 3.69
N ILE A 54 -8.22 2.05 2.73
CA ILE A 54 -8.18 0.59 2.59
C ILE A 54 -7.48 -0.06 3.79
N HIS A 55 -6.31 0.47 4.21
CA HIS A 55 -5.63 0.02 5.42
C HIS A 55 -6.55 0.11 6.65
N ASP A 56 -7.18 1.26 6.88
CA ASP A 56 -8.07 1.48 8.03
C ASP A 56 -9.25 0.52 8.01
N ALA A 57 -9.84 0.29 6.85
CA ALA A 57 -10.91 -0.68 6.68
C ALA A 57 -10.45 -2.13 6.93
N LEU A 58 -9.22 -2.50 6.55
CA LEU A 58 -8.65 -3.81 6.85
C LEU A 58 -8.51 -4.05 8.35
N THR A 59 -8.39 -3.00 9.19
CA THR A 59 -8.31 -3.14 10.64
C THR A 59 -9.61 -3.65 11.28
N LEU A 60 -10.73 -3.66 10.56
CA LEU A 60 -11.95 -4.34 11.00
C LEU A 60 -11.77 -5.86 11.15
N ARG A 61 -10.72 -6.41 10.54
CA ARG A 61 -10.44 -7.85 10.57
C ARG A 61 -9.34 -8.14 11.60
N ALA A 62 -9.68 -8.92 12.60
CA ALA A 62 -8.76 -9.29 13.68
C ALA A 62 -7.49 -9.97 13.17
N GLU A 63 -7.60 -10.72 12.07
CA GLU A 63 -6.50 -11.40 11.40
C GLU A 63 -5.38 -10.44 10.98
N THR A 64 -5.72 -9.17 10.73
CA THR A 64 -4.74 -8.15 10.29
C THR A 64 -4.05 -7.43 11.44
N HIS A 65 -4.48 -7.60 12.69
CA HIS A 65 -3.94 -6.85 13.83
C HIS A 65 -2.47 -7.18 14.13
N GLN A 66 -1.99 -8.35 13.71
CA GLN A 66 -0.59 -8.73 13.85
C GLN A 66 0.35 -8.01 12.88
N PHE A 67 -0.18 -7.42 11.81
CA PHE A 67 0.63 -6.73 10.80
C PHE A 67 0.84 -5.26 11.17
N LEU A 68 2.07 -4.76 10.92
CA LEU A 68 2.40 -3.36 11.11
C LEU A 68 1.55 -2.47 10.17
N HIS A 69 1.35 -1.22 10.58
CA HIS A 69 0.64 -0.21 9.78
C HIS A 69 1.14 -0.15 8.33
N GLY A 70 2.45 0.06 8.13
CA GLY A 70 3.02 0.17 6.79
C GLY A 70 2.86 -1.07 5.91
N VAL A 71 2.78 -2.26 6.50
CA VAL A 71 2.52 -3.51 5.77
C VAL A 71 1.11 -3.48 5.15
N LYS A 72 0.11 -3.08 5.93
CA LYS A 72 -1.28 -2.98 5.43
C LYS A 72 -1.45 -1.83 4.43
N VAL A 73 -0.76 -0.70 4.64
CA VAL A 73 -0.74 0.41 3.68
C VAL A 73 -0.11 -0.03 2.37
N ALA A 74 0.96 -0.84 2.40
CA ALA A 74 1.57 -1.38 1.19
C ALA A 74 0.55 -2.19 0.34
N TYR A 75 -0.27 -3.05 0.96
CA TYR A 75 -1.36 -3.70 0.24
C TYR A 75 -2.37 -2.69 -0.31
N GLY A 76 -2.74 -1.69 0.49
CA GLY A 76 -3.63 -0.60 0.06
C GLY A 76 -3.12 0.15 -1.17
N VAL A 77 -1.78 0.32 -1.31
CA VAL A 77 -1.17 0.92 -2.52
C VAL A 77 -1.45 0.07 -3.76
N LEU A 78 -1.32 -1.26 -3.68
CA LEU A 78 -1.62 -2.13 -4.82
C LEU A 78 -3.10 -2.10 -5.19
N VAL A 79 -4.01 -2.08 -4.19
CA VAL A 79 -5.44 -1.95 -4.44
C VAL A 79 -5.75 -0.60 -5.10
N GLN A 80 -5.13 0.49 -4.65
CA GLN A 80 -5.27 1.80 -5.28
C GLN A 80 -4.82 1.78 -6.74
N LEU A 81 -3.65 1.21 -7.03
CA LEU A 81 -3.15 1.07 -8.41
C LEU A 81 -4.09 0.24 -9.27
N ALA A 82 -4.68 -0.83 -8.71
CA ALA A 82 -5.67 -1.64 -9.40
C ALA A 82 -6.96 -0.87 -9.68
N MET A 83 -7.43 -0.01 -8.76
CA MET A 83 -8.57 0.89 -8.98
C MET A 83 -8.29 1.89 -10.10
N GLU A 84 -7.05 2.37 -10.21
CA GLU A 84 -6.59 3.30 -11.26
C GLU A 84 -6.23 2.57 -12.58
N GLY A 85 -6.28 1.24 -12.63
CA GLY A 85 -5.92 0.44 -13.80
C GLY A 85 -4.41 0.44 -14.13
N LYS A 86 -3.55 0.78 -13.17
CA LYS A 86 -2.09 0.93 -13.34
C LYS A 86 -1.35 -0.39 -13.15
N TRP A 87 -1.67 -1.37 -13.96
CA TRP A 87 -1.14 -2.74 -13.85
C TRP A 87 0.38 -2.80 -14.06
N ASP A 88 0.93 -2.02 -15.01
CA ASP A 88 2.37 -1.92 -15.25
C ASP A 88 3.14 -1.45 -14.01
N GLU A 89 2.53 -0.56 -13.19
CA GLU A 89 3.14 -0.12 -11.94
C GLU A 89 3.09 -1.22 -10.87
N ILE A 90 2.02 -2.01 -10.81
CA ILE A 90 1.93 -3.19 -9.94
C ILE A 90 3.04 -4.17 -10.29
N ASP A 91 3.23 -4.47 -11.57
CA ASP A 91 4.30 -5.37 -12.05
C ASP A 91 5.68 -4.83 -11.69
N ARG A 92 5.90 -3.53 -11.88
CA ARG A 92 7.15 -2.87 -11.53
C ARG A 92 7.47 -2.95 -10.03
N LEU A 93 6.46 -2.89 -9.19
CA LEU A 93 6.60 -3.00 -7.73
C LEU A 93 6.77 -4.44 -7.24
N SER A 94 6.38 -5.44 -8.04
CA SER A 94 6.34 -6.85 -7.63
C SER A 94 7.67 -7.37 -7.09
N THR A 95 8.80 -7.03 -7.74
CA THR A 95 10.14 -7.42 -7.26
C THR A 95 10.45 -6.84 -5.89
N PHE A 96 10.14 -5.55 -5.69
CA PHE A 96 10.34 -4.88 -4.41
C PHE A 96 9.47 -5.50 -3.30
N TYR A 97 8.19 -5.76 -3.59
CA TYR A 97 7.28 -6.40 -2.63
C TYR A 97 7.76 -7.79 -2.24
N ASN A 98 8.22 -8.60 -3.22
CA ASN A 98 8.80 -9.91 -2.94
C ASN A 98 10.05 -9.81 -2.05
N THR A 99 10.98 -8.92 -2.37
CA THR A 99 12.24 -8.75 -1.64
C THR A 99 12.01 -8.38 -0.17
N PHE A 100 11.00 -7.57 0.11
CA PHE A 100 10.71 -7.08 1.46
C PHE A 100 9.57 -7.82 2.15
N ASN A 101 9.06 -8.91 1.57
CA ASN A 101 7.92 -9.68 2.07
C ASN A 101 6.70 -8.79 2.37
N LEU A 102 6.44 -7.82 1.49
CA LEU A 102 5.25 -6.98 1.57
C LEU A 102 4.05 -7.74 0.97
N PRO A 103 2.84 -7.57 1.51
CA PRO A 103 1.66 -8.29 1.05
C PRO A 103 1.27 -7.84 -0.36
N ARG A 104 1.02 -8.82 -1.23
CA ARG A 104 0.57 -8.61 -2.60
C ARG A 104 -0.86 -9.09 -2.84
N CYS A 105 -1.33 -9.99 -1.98
CA CYS A 105 -2.66 -10.58 -2.07
C CYS A 105 -3.29 -10.72 -0.67
N LEU A 106 -4.57 -11.06 -0.63
CA LEU A 106 -5.31 -11.27 0.62
C LEU A 106 -4.71 -12.41 1.46
N ALA A 107 -4.14 -13.43 0.82
CA ALA A 107 -3.50 -14.54 1.53
C ALA A 107 -2.32 -14.07 2.38
N ASP A 108 -1.55 -13.10 1.91
CA ASP A 108 -0.42 -12.53 2.64
C ASP A 108 -0.84 -11.77 3.91
N LEU A 109 -2.13 -11.39 3.99
CA LEU A 109 -2.77 -10.77 5.15
C LEU A 109 -3.66 -11.73 5.96
N ASN A 110 -3.60 -13.04 5.68
CA ASN A 110 -4.46 -14.08 6.26
C ASN A 110 -5.96 -13.88 5.97
N LEU A 111 -6.29 -13.25 4.84
CA LEU A 111 -7.66 -12.89 4.44
C LEU A 111 -8.15 -13.63 3.19
N ASN A 112 -7.48 -14.70 2.77
CA ASN A 112 -7.82 -15.49 1.57
C ASN A 112 -9.21 -16.15 1.64
N HIS A 113 -9.78 -16.28 2.82
CA HIS A 113 -11.09 -16.88 3.07
C HIS A 113 -12.27 -15.91 2.86
N LEU A 114 -11.99 -14.61 2.68
CA LEU A 114 -13.05 -13.60 2.62
C LEU A 114 -13.93 -13.76 1.38
N THR A 115 -15.23 -13.79 1.63
CA THR A 115 -16.28 -13.72 0.61
C THR A 115 -16.43 -12.30 0.06
N ASP A 116 -17.11 -12.15 -1.08
CA ASP A 116 -17.39 -10.82 -1.64
C ASP A 116 -18.25 -9.95 -0.71
N ASN A 117 -19.15 -10.56 0.08
CA ASN A 117 -19.92 -9.84 1.08
C ASN A 117 -19.06 -9.29 2.21
N GLU A 118 -18.06 -10.03 2.65
CA GLU A 118 -17.11 -9.58 3.69
C GLU A 118 -16.17 -8.52 3.14
N LEU A 119 -15.72 -8.65 1.88
CA LEU A 119 -14.96 -7.59 1.20
C LEU A 119 -15.80 -6.32 1.02
N LEU A 120 -17.10 -6.46 0.79
CA LEU A 120 -17.98 -5.32 0.68
C LEU A 120 -18.11 -4.55 2.01
N ILE A 121 -18.05 -5.24 3.16
CA ILE A 121 -18.00 -4.57 4.47
C ILE A 121 -16.75 -3.71 4.59
N ILE A 122 -15.58 -4.26 4.22
CA ILE A 122 -14.31 -3.53 4.19
C ILE A 122 -14.39 -2.35 3.23
N ALA A 123 -14.89 -2.58 2.02
CA ALA A 123 -15.03 -1.56 1.00
C ALA A 123 -15.98 -0.41 1.41
N ASN A 124 -17.09 -0.73 2.08
CA ASN A 124 -17.99 0.28 2.63
C ASN A 124 -17.30 1.17 3.65
N ARG A 125 -16.50 0.58 4.56
CA ARG A 125 -15.71 1.36 5.54
C ARG A 125 -14.69 2.26 4.84
N ALA A 126 -13.99 1.74 3.82
CA ALA A 126 -13.01 2.52 3.07
C ALA A 126 -13.64 3.68 2.27
N CYS A 127 -14.92 3.56 1.90
CA CYS A 127 -15.66 4.55 1.12
C CYS A 127 -16.61 5.41 1.98
N GLU A 128 -16.44 5.45 3.30
CA GLU A 128 -17.25 6.32 4.15
C GLU A 128 -17.10 7.80 3.74
N PRO A 129 -18.13 8.62 3.93
CA PRO A 129 -18.06 10.05 3.64
C PRO A 129 -16.90 10.71 4.41
N GLY A 130 -16.09 11.48 3.70
CA GLY A 130 -14.92 12.15 4.28
C GLY A 130 -13.61 11.37 4.19
N GLU A 131 -13.65 10.11 3.76
CA GLU A 131 -12.42 9.34 3.52
C GLU A 131 -11.69 9.84 2.27
N SER A 132 -10.36 9.85 2.34
CA SER A 132 -9.50 10.36 1.27
C SER A 132 -9.52 9.51 -0.02
N ILE A 133 -10.13 8.35 -0.01
CA ILE A 133 -10.33 7.53 -1.21
C ILE A 133 -11.11 8.29 -2.30
N HIS A 134 -11.96 9.23 -1.88
CA HIS A 134 -12.74 10.08 -2.79
C HIS A 134 -11.91 11.16 -3.51
N PHE A 135 -10.62 11.29 -3.19
CA PHE A 135 -9.69 12.13 -3.97
C PHE A 135 -9.19 11.44 -5.23
N LEU A 136 -9.45 10.15 -5.41
CA LEU A 136 -9.15 9.48 -6.66
C LEU A 136 -10.01 10.05 -7.81
N PRO A 137 -9.48 10.09 -9.04
CA PRO A 137 -10.25 10.50 -10.20
C PRO A 137 -11.47 9.62 -10.44
N GLY A 138 -12.62 10.23 -10.71
CA GLY A 138 -13.86 9.54 -11.03
C GLY A 138 -14.70 9.20 -9.80
N GLU A 139 -15.74 8.42 -10.01
CA GLU A 139 -16.64 7.98 -8.95
C GLU A 139 -16.08 6.75 -8.25
N VAL A 140 -15.85 6.86 -6.95
CA VAL A 140 -15.38 5.75 -6.12
C VAL A 140 -16.55 5.13 -5.37
N THR A 141 -16.76 3.85 -5.61
CA THR A 141 -17.83 3.05 -4.97
C THR A 141 -17.25 1.84 -4.24
N PRO A 142 -17.93 1.30 -3.22
CA PRO A 142 -17.50 0.05 -2.58
C PRO A 142 -17.35 -1.12 -3.57
N GLN A 143 -18.20 -1.18 -4.60
CA GLN A 143 -18.13 -2.20 -5.63
C GLN A 143 -16.88 -2.08 -6.48
N LEU A 144 -16.42 -0.84 -6.76
CA LEU A 144 -15.14 -0.62 -7.44
C LEU A 144 -13.97 -1.14 -6.60
N VAL A 145 -13.97 -0.90 -5.29
CA VAL A 145 -12.94 -1.41 -4.36
C VAL A 145 -12.93 -2.94 -4.36
N VAL A 146 -14.08 -3.60 -4.21
CA VAL A 146 -14.17 -5.08 -4.26
C VAL A 146 -13.65 -5.61 -5.59
N SER A 147 -14.07 -4.99 -6.70
CA SER A 147 -13.62 -5.39 -8.04
C SER A 147 -12.11 -5.23 -8.21
N ALA A 148 -11.53 -4.13 -7.70
CA ALA A 148 -10.08 -3.89 -7.74
C ALA A 148 -9.32 -4.95 -6.94
N ILE A 149 -9.78 -5.29 -5.72
CA ILE A 149 -9.19 -6.36 -4.91
C ILE A 149 -9.24 -7.70 -5.67
N ARG A 150 -10.39 -8.08 -6.23
CA ARG A 150 -10.54 -9.34 -6.96
C ARG A 150 -9.71 -9.40 -8.25
N ASN A 151 -9.58 -8.28 -8.94
CA ASN A 151 -8.73 -8.20 -10.12
C ASN A 151 -7.24 -8.26 -9.75
N LEU A 152 -6.84 -7.63 -8.64
CA LEU A 152 -5.48 -7.75 -8.10
C LEU A 152 -5.14 -9.21 -7.77
N GLU A 153 -6.04 -9.94 -7.08
CA GLU A 153 -5.87 -11.37 -6.79
C GLU A 153 -5.63 -12.18 -8.07
N LYS A 154 -6.43 -11.95 -9.12
CA LYS A 154 -6.27 -12.63 -10.41
C LYS A 154 -4.99 -12.27 -11.15
N HIS A 155 -4.47 -11.07 -10.93
CA HIS A 155 -3.25 -10.59 -11.59
C HIS A 155 -2.00 -11.18 -10.93
N ILE A 156 -2.05 -11.44 -9.62
CA ILE A 156 -0.93 -11.97 -8.84
C ILE A 156 -0.81 -13.49 -8.99
N TYR A 157 -1.91 -14.22 -9.19
CA TYR A 157 -1.97 -15.69 -9.40
C TYR A 157 -2.14 -16.06 -10.87
#